data_f607e0d0ff5d2890c37768bf0e55b2d2
#
_entry.id   f607e0d0ff5d2890c37768bf0e55b2d2
#
_cell.length_a   1.000
_cell.length_b   1.000
_cell.length_c   1.000
_cell.angle_alpha   90.00
_cell.angle_beta   90.00
_cell.angle_gamma   90.00
#
_symmetry.space_group_name_H-M   'P 1'
#
loop_
_entity.id
_entity.type
_entity.pdbx_description
1 polymer ?
#
loop_
_entity_poly.entity_id
_entity_poly.type
_entity_poly.pdbx_seq_one_letter_code
_entity_poly.pdbx_strand_id
1 'polypeptide(L)'
;MLEVRNLHAKIGDKEILRGINLTIKDGETHAIMGPNGSGKSTLSAVLVGNPLYEVTAGEVWFNGKNLLDMKPEDRAHEGLFLSFQYPVEIPGVSMTNFMKAAVNEKRKYQGLPELKAGEFIKLMREKQKIVELDNKLAGRSVNEGFSGGEKKRNEIFQMAMLEPTLSILDETDSGLDVDAMRIVAEGVNKLKTPETSCIVITHYDRLLEMIRPAVFTI
;
A
#
# COMPACT_ATOMS: atom_id res chain seq x y z
N MET A 1 -5.36 1.60 -15.69
CA MET A 1 -5.16 1.15 -14.28
C MET A 1 -6.08 1.91 -13.32
N LEU A 2 -5.77 3.11 -12.86
CA LEU A 2 -6.64 3.93 -11.96
C LEU A 2 -7.05 5.22 -12.65
N GLU A 3 -8.34 5.56 -12.56
CA GLU A 3 -8.88 6.82 -13.04
C GLU A 3 -9.82 7.41 -11.99
N VAL A 4 -9.49 8.60 -11.52
CA VAL A 4 -10.28 9.39 -10.56
C VAL A 4 -10.80 10.62 -11.29
N ARG A 5 -12.10 10.84 -11.27
CA ARG A 5 -12.78 11.95 -11.96
C ARG A 5 -13.62 12.75 -11.00
N ASN A 6 -13.29 14.01 -10.85
CA ASN A 6 -14.05 14.98 -10.04
C ASN A 6 -14.43 14.43 -8.66
N LEU A 7 -13.49 13.78 -7.96
CA LEU A 7 -13.75 13.11 -6.69
C LEU A 7 -13.89 14.13 -5.56
N HIS A 8 -15.02 14.07 -4.87
CA HIS A 8 -15.32 14.82 -3.66
C HIS A 8 -15.51 13.87 -2.49
N ALA A 9 -14.93 14.19 -1.34
CA ALA A 9 -15.11 13.41 -0.12
C ALA A 9 -15.03 14.28 1.13
N LYS A 10 -15.78 13.88 2.15
CA LYS A 10 -15.86 14.55 3.45
C LYS A 10 -15.65 13.59 4.61
N ILE A 11 -15.33 14.16 5.77
CA ILE A 11 -15.39 13.50 7.08
C ILE A 11 -16.30 14.32 8.00
N GLY A 12 -17.36 13.70 8.51
CA GLY A 12 -18.44 14.46 9.16
C GLY A 12 -18.99 15.55 8.22
N ASP A 13 -19.00 16.80 8.67
CA ASP A 13 -19.47 17.93 7.86
C ASP A 13 -18.37 18.64 7.06
N LYS A 14 -17.11 18.21 7.20
CA LYS A 14 -15.99 18.88 6.56
C LYS A 14 -15.61 18.19 5.24
N GLU A 15 -15.81 18.90 4.12
CA GLU A 15 -15.31 18.49 2.82
C GLU A 15 -13.78 18.66 2.76
N ILE A 16 -13.08 17.58 2.35
CA ILE A 16 -11.63 17.55 2.25
C ILE A 16 -11.18 17.43 0.81
N LEU A 17 -11.72 16.45 0.06
CA LEU A 17 -11.45 16.33 -1.37
C LEU A 17 -12.49 17.14 -2.15
N ARG A 18 -12.01 17.98 -3.07
CA ARG A 18 -12.81 18.98 -3.77
C ARG A 18 -12.58 18.93 -5.27
N GLY A 19 -13.06 17.85 -5.91
CA GLY A 19 -12.95 17.67 -7.35
C GLY A 19 -11.59 17.16 -7.83
N ILE A 20 -11.04 16.17 -7.15
CA ILE A 20 -9.75 15.57 -7.51
C ILE A 20 -9.86 14.80 -8.83
N ASN A 21 -8.91 15.06 -9.72
CA ASN A 21 -8.73 14.31 -10.96
C ASN A 21 -7.32 13.71 -10.99
N LEU A 22 -7.22 12.39 -11.22
CA LEU A 22 -5.95 11.67 -11.25
C LEU A 22 -6.08 10.48 -12.19
N THR A 23 -5.11 10.30 -13.08
CA THR A 23 -5.04 9.13 -13.95
C THR A 23 -3.67 8.48 -13.80
N ILE A 24 -3.65 7.18 -13.50
CA ILE A 24 -2.42 6.37 -13.39
C ILE A 24 -2.53 5.22 -14.36
N LYS A 25 -1.57 5.13 -15.27
CA LYS A 25 -1.46 4.01 -16.23
C LYS A 25 -0.68 2.85 -15.62
N ASP A 26 -0.75 1.70 -16.26
CA ASP A 26 0.04 0.53 -15.88
C ASP A 26 1.55 0.85 -15.92
N GLY A 27 2.29 0.39 -14.91
CA GLY A 27 3.72 0.61 -14.79
C GLY A 27 4.15 2.00 -14.29
N GLU A 28 3.22 2.95 -14.13
CA GLU A 28 3.57 4.30 -13.68
C GLU A 28 3.76 4.39 -12.16
N THR A 29 4.74 5.19 -11.75
CA THR A 29 4.90 5.64 -10.38
C THR A 29 4.61 7.13 -10.30
N HIS A 30 3.59 7.50 -9.54
CA HIS A 30 3.19 8.89 -9.30
C HIS A 30 3.61 9.34 -7.91
N ALA A 31 4.25 10.50 -7.82
CA ALA A 31 4.47 11.19 -6.55
C ALA A 31 3.37 12.22 -6.33
N ILE A 32 2.71 12.16 -5.17
CA ILE A 32 1.77 13.18 -4.73
C ILE A 32 2.40 13.97 -3.61
N MET A 33 2.59 15.26 -3.86
CA MET A 33 3.17 16.21 -2.92
C MET A 33 2.15 17.30 -2.55
N GLY A 34 2.44 18.06 -1.52
CA GLY A 34 1.59 19.18 -1.11
C GLY A 34 1.64 19.41 0.39
N PRO A 35 1.15 20.57 0.88
CA PRO A 35 1.19 20.91 2.30
C PRO A 35 0.37 19.94 3.16
N ASN A 36 0.64 19.94 4.46
CA ASN A 36 -0.16 19.20 5.42
C ASN A 36 -1.61 19.69 5.39
N GLY A 37 -2.55 18.74 5.44
CA GLY A 37 -3.98 19.03 5.36
C GLY A 37 -4.53 19.26 3.95
N SER A 38 -3.73 19.08 2.88
CA SER A 38 -4.21 19.20 1.48
C SER A 38 -5.08 18.03 1.02
N GLY A 39 -5.22 16.96 1.82
CA GLY A 39 -6.07 15.82 1.49
C GLY A 39 -5.36 14.58 0.94
N LYS A 40 -4.02 14.55 0.90
CA LYS A 40 -3.24 13.41 0.37
C LYS A 40 -3.60 12.08 1.03
N SER A 41 -3.51 11.99 2.35
CA SER A 41 -3.87 10.78 3.10
C SER A 41 -5.38 10.50 3.09
N THR A 42 -6.21 11.55 2.90
CA THR A 42 -7.64 11.37 2.66
C THR A 42 -7.90 10.68 1.32
N LEU A 43 -7.17 11.06 0.27
CA LEU A 43 -7.26 10.37 -1.01
C LEU A 43 -6.89 8.89 -0.87
N SER A 44 -5.79 8.58 -0.20
CA SER A 44 -5.38 7.20 0.09
C SER A 44 -6.48 6.42 0.82
N ALA A 45 -7.03 7.01 1.88
CA ALA A 45 -8.08 6.40 2.70
C ALA A 45 -9.38 6.15 1.90
N VAL A 46 -9.79 7.11 1.07
CA VAL A 46 -10.97 6.98 0.19
C VAL A 46 -10.76 5.88 -0.84
N LEU A 47 -9.57 5.80 -1.46
CA LEU A 47 -9.26 4.78 -2.46
C LEU A 47 -9.33 3.36 -1.88
N VAL A 48 -8.88 3.16 -0.64
CA VAL A 48 -8.97 1.84 0.02
C VAL A 48 -10.32 1.57 0.70
N GLY A 49 -11.24 2.52 0.66
CA GLY A 49 -12.60 2.34 1.19
C GLY A 49 -12.72 2.51 2.69
N ASN A 50 -11.91 3.37 3.31
CA ASN A 50 -12.04 3.67 4.73
C ASN A 50 -13.41 4.29 5.04
N PRO A 51 -14.25 3.65 5.89
CA PRO A 51 -15.64 4.06 6.13
C PRO A 51 -15.78 5.39 6.88
N LEU A 52 -14.69 5.96 7.40
CA LEU A 52 -14.71 7.29 8.01
C LEU A 52 -14.97 8.42 7.01
N TYR A 53 -14.70 8.17 5.72
CA TYR A 53 -14.85 9.15 4.66
C TYR A 53 -16.07 8.84 3.79
N GLU A 54 -16.89 9.83 3.55
CA GLU A 54 -18.05 9.76 2.66
C GLU A 54 -17.70 10.41 1.33
N VAL A 55 -17.83 9.65 0.24
CA VAL A 55 -17.73 10.19 -1.11
C VAL A 55 -19.05 10.87 -1.48
N THR A 56 -18.99 12.15 -1.79
CA THR A 56 -20.18 12.97 -2.07
C THR A 56 -20.42 13.19 -3.56
N ALA A 57 -19.36 13.10 -4.39
CA ALA A 57 -19.46 13.21 -5.85
C ALA A 57 -18.21 12.63 -6.51
N GLY A 58 -18.29 12.39 -7.81
CA GLY A 58 -17.21 11.90 -8.65
C GLY A 58 -17.21 10.39 -8.86
N GLU A 59 -16.21 9.92 -9.58
CA GLU A 59 -16.07 8.53 -9.99
C GLU A 59 -14.63 8.05 -9.74
N VAL A 60 -14.49 6.77 -9.39
CA VAL A 60 -13.18 6.12 -9.29
C VAL A 60 -13.25 4.76 -9.98
N TRP A 61 -12.46 4.61 -11.04
CA TRP A 61 -12.36 3.38 -11.82
C TRP A 61 -10.99 2.73 -11.60
N PHE A 62 -10.98 1.46 -11.26
CA PHE A 62 -9.78 0.67 -11.10
C PHE A 62 -9.87 -0.62 -11.91
N ASN A 63 -8.95 -0.79 -12.87
CA ASN A 63 -8.96 -1.92 -13.80
C ASN A 63 -10.32 -2.13 -14.50
N GLY A 64 -11.02 -1.03 -14.85
CA GLY A 64 -12.31 -1.05 -15.51
C GLY A 64 -13.51 -1.33 -14.60
N LYS A 65 -13.30 -1.43 -13.29
CA LYS A 65 -14.36 -1.63 -12.29
C LYS A 65 -14.57 -0.37 -11.47
N ASN A 66 -15.83 -0.07 -11.10
CA ASN A 66 -16.14 1.05 -10.21
C ASN A 66 -15.66 0.73 -8.78
N LEU A 67 -14.61 1.42 -8.34
CA LEU A 67 -14.01 1.18 -7.03
C LEU A 67 -14.93 1.59 -5.88
N LEU A 68 -15.80 2.59 -6.09
CA LEU A 68 -16.69 3.10 -5.05
C LEU A 68 -17.79 2.10 -4.66
N ASP A 69 -18.14 1.17 -5.55
CA ASP A 69 -19.12 0.11 -5.29
C ASP A 69 -18.54 -1.08 -4.54
N MET A 70 -17.21 -1.12 -4.34
CA MET A 70 -16.50 -2.22 -3.72
C MET A 70 -16.29 -1.99 -2.23
N LYS A 71 -16.41 -3.07 -1.45
CA LYS A 71 -15.96 -3.11 -0.06
C LYS A 71 -14.43 -3.06 0.02
N PRO A 72 -13.84 -2.64 1.15
CA PRO A 72 -12.38 -2.58 1.31
C PRO A 72 -11.67 -3.91 1.00
N GLU A 73 -12.24 -5.03 1.43
CA GLU A 73 -11.71 -6.37 1.15
C GLU A 73 -11.71 -6.71 -0.34
N ASP A 74 -12.74 -6.32 -1.09
CA ASP A 74 -12.81 -6.55 -2.53
C ASP A 74 -11.78 -5.70 -3.27
N ARG A 75 -11.55 -4.46 -2.83
CA ARG A 75 -10.49 -3.59 -3.38
C ARG A 75 -9.10 -4.21 -3.19
N ALA A 76 -8.85 -4.80 -2.02
CA ALA A 76 -7.60 -5.50 -1.74
C ALA A 76 -7.45 -6.76 -2.62
N HIS A 77 -8.50 -7.52 -2.84
CA HIS A 77 -8.52 -8.68 -3.73
C HIS A 77 -8.24 -8.29 -5.19
N GLU A 78 -8.75 -7.15 -5.64
CA GLU A 78 -8.46 -6.59 -6.98
C GLU A 78 -7.00 -6.09 -7.13
N GLY A 79 -6.23 -6.06 -6.04
CA GLY A 79 -4.83 -5.75 -6.06
C GLY A 79 -4.48 -4.33 -5.61
N LEU A 80 -5.36 -3.67 -4.85
CA LEU A 80 -5.05 -2.40 -4.21
C LEU A 80 -4.38 -2.63 -2.85
N PHE A 81 -3.26 -1.96 -2.59
CA PHE A 81 -2.50 -2.05 -1.34
C PHE A 81 -2.22 -0.66 -0.78
N LEU A 82 -2.33 -0.51 0.54
CA LEU A 82 -1.95 0.71 1.25
C LEU A 82 -0.88 0.39 2.31
N SER A 83 0.27 1.06 2.22
CA SER A 83 1.21 1.19 3.31
C SER A 83 0.80 2.39 4.15
N PHE A 84 0.42 2.16 5.39
CA PHE A 84 -0.12 3.18 6.28
C PHE A 84 0.97 4.12 6.80
N GLN A 85 0.62 5.38 7.02
CA GLN A 85 1.50 6.31 7.73
C GLN A 85 1.93 5.75 9.09
N TYR A 86 0.99 5.18 9.83
CA TYR A 86 1.21 4.50 11.11
C TYR A 86 0.82 3.03 11.00
N PRO A 87 1.79 2.10 10.85
CA PRO A 87 1.51 0.68 10.74
C PRO A 87 0.78 0.12 11.96
N VAL A 88 -0.33 -0.57 11.72
CA VAL A 88 -1.17 -1.13 12.78
C VAL A 88 -0.48 -2.32 13.45
N GLU A 89 -0.57 -2.40 14.77
CA GLU A 89 -0.17 -3.58 15.56
C GLU A 89 -1.36 -4.53 15.72
N ILE A 90 -1.12 -5.83 15.58
CA ILE A 90 -2.14 -6.86 15.80
C ILE A 90 -1.63 -7.85 16.86
N PRO A 91 -1.82 -7.55 18.15
CA PRO A 91 -1.36 -8.41 19.24
C PRO A 91 -1.95 -9.82 19.14
N GLY A 92 -1.14 -10.83 19.42
CA GLY A 92 -1.57 -12.24 19.43
C GLY A 92 -1.67 -12.90 18.04
N VAL A 93 -1.54 -12.15 16.95
CA VAL A 93 -1.55 -12.71 15.59
C VAL A 93 -0.14 -12.68 15.03
N SER A 94 0.49 -13.84 14.86
CA SER A 94 1.85 -13.89 14.30
C SER A 94 1.88 -13.43 12.84
N MET A 95 2.98 -12.80 12.44
CA MET A 95 3.18 -12.37 11.05
C MET A 95 3.02 -13.53 10.06
N THR A 96 3.51 -14.71 10.41
CA THR A 96 3.36 -15.91 9.58
C THR A 96 1.89 -16.27 9.36
N ASN A 97 1.06 -16.29 10.42
CA ASN A 97 -0.35 -16.63 10.31
C ASN A 97 -1.13 -15.56 9.57
N PHE A 98 -0.85 -14.29 9.85
CA PHE A 98 -1.45 -13.16 9.15
C PHE A 98 -1.20 -13.23 7.64
N MET A 99 0.06 -13.37 7.24
CA MET A 99 0.41 -13.43 5.82
C MET A 99 -0.11 -14.69 5.12
N LYS A 100 -0.13 -15.83 5.83
CA LYS A 100 -0.70 -17.06 5.27
C LYS A 100 -2.20 -16.90 4.97
N ALA A 101 -2.94 -16.31 5.89
CA ALA A 101 -4.36 -16.03 5.68
C ALA A 101 -4.59 -15.07 4.52
N ALA A 102 -3.86 -13.93 4.49
CA ALA A 102 -4.01 -12.91 3.45
C ALA A 102 -3.65 -13.43 2.04
N VAL A 103 -2.53 -14.16 1.90
CA VAL A 103 -2.09 -14.73 0.62
C VAL A 103 -3.07 -15.79 0.13
N ASN A 104 -3.54 -16.68 1.01
CA ASN A 104 -4.45 -17.74 0.61
C ASN A 104 -5.85 -17.18 0.27
N GLU A 105 -6.33 -16.15 0.96
CA GLU A 105 -7.59 -15.50 0.62
C GLU A 105 -7.52 -14.81 -0.75
N LYS A 106 -6.42 -14.11 -1.06
CA LYS A 106 -6.19 -13.55 -2.39
C LYS A 106 -6.17 -14.65 -3.46
N ARG A 107 -5.47 -15.76 -3.23
CA ARG A 107 -5.41 -16.90 -4.16
C ARG A 107 -6.79 -17.51 -4.41
N LYS A 108 -7.58 -17.70 -3.36
CA LYS A 108 -8.96 -18.18 -3.43
C LYS A 108 -9.83 -17.26 -4.29
N TYR A 109 -9.72 -15.93 -4.10
CA TYR A 109 -10.41 -14.96 -4.94
C TYR A 109 -10.02 -15.09 -6.43
N GLN A 110 -8.75 -15.40 -6.69
CA GLN A 110 -8.23 -15.66 -8.05
C GLN A 110 -8.55 -17.03 -8.60
N GLY A 111 -9.28 -17.89 -7.87
CA GLY A 111 -9.55 -19.27 -8.28
C GLY A 111 -8.35 -20.20 -8.19
N LEU A 112 -7.30 -19.82 -7.47
CA LEU A 112 -6.08 -20.60 -7.30
C LEU A 112 -6.14 -21.43 -6.01
N PRO A 113 -5.50 -22.62 -5.96
CA PRO A 113 -5.43 -23.41 -4.73
C PRO A 113 -4.59 -22.73 -3.67
N GLU A 114 -4.88 -23.00 -2.40
CA GLU A 114 -4.06 -22.54 -1.29
C GLU A 114 -2.63 -23.06 -1.39
N LEU A 115 -1.66 -22.26 -0.91
CA LEU A 115 -0.28 -22.69 -0.82
C LEU A 115 -0.12 -23.76 0.27
N LYS A 116 0.59 -24.83 -0.05
CA LYS A 116 1.04 -25.79 0.96
C LYS A 116 2.03 -25.13 1.92
N ALA A 117 2.12 -25.65 3.14
CA ALA A 117 2.95 -25.06 4.19
C ALA A 117 4.41 -24.83 3.75
N GLY A 118 5.03 -25.80 3.07
CA GLY A 118 6.40 -25.68 2.57
C GLY A 118 6.57 -24.61 1.49
N GLU A 119 5.61 -24.52 0.57
CA GLU A 119 5.60 -23.50 -0.49
C GLU A 119 5.46 -22.10 0.10
N PHE A 120 4.56 -21.92 1.07
CA PHE A 120 4.35 -20.67 1.76
C PHE A 120 5.62 -20.22 2.52
N ILE A 121 6.25 -21.11 3.29
CA ILE A 121 7.48 -20.77 4.02
C ILE A 121 8.63 -20.40 3.07
N LYS A 122 8.74 -21.11 1.95
CA LYS A 122 9.73 -20.77 0.92
C LYS A 122 9.48 -19.36 0.37
N LEU A 123 8.25 -19.08 -0.07
CA LEU A 123 7.86 -17.76 -0.56
C LEU A 123 8.14 -16.66 0.47
N MET A 124 7.75 -16.88 1.72
CA MET A 124 7.96 -15.94 2.80
C MET A 124 9.44 -15.58 2.99
N ARG A 125 10.31 -16.60 3.01
CA ARG A 125 11.78 -16.40 3.13
C ARG A 125 12.38 -15.65 1.93
N GLU A 126 11.89 -15.91 0.74
CA GLU A 126 12.32 -15.19 -0.47
C GLU A 126 11.94 -13.71 -0.40
N LYS A 127 10.70 -13.41 -0.01
CA LYS A 127 10.20 -12.03 0.09
C LYS A 127 10.84 -11.25 1.24
N GLN A 128 11.13 -11.88 2.38
CA GLN A 128 11.85 -11.25 3.49
C GLN A 128 13.24 -10.73 3.10
N LYS A 129 13.94 -11.43 2.19
CA LYS A 129 15.26 -11.00 1.69
C LYS A 129 15.19 -9.68 0.91
N ILE A 130 14.04 -9.38 0.26
CA ILE A 130 13.89 -8.17 -0.55
C ILE A 130 14.05 -6.92 0.31
N VAL A 131 13.57 -6.98 1.56
CA VAL A 131 13.51 -5.86 2.51
C VAL A 131 14.42 -6.04 3.72
N GLU A 132 15.31 -7.02 3.68
CA GLU A 132 16.24 -7.33 4.78
C GLU A 132 15.53 -7.48 6.14
N LEU A 133 14.35 -8.13 6.14
CA LEU A 133 13.57 -8.36 7.35
C LEU A 133 14.10 -9.59 8.09
N ASP A 134 14.40 -9.43 9.39
CA ASP A 134 14.90 -10.54 10.22
C ASP A 134 13.84 -11.65 10.32
N ASN A 135 14.28 -12.88 10.04
CA ASN A 135 13.42 -14.08 10.15
C ASN A 135 12.81 -14.28 11.53
N LYS A 136 13.45 -13.76 12.60
CA LYS A 136 12.91 -13.82 13.96
C LYS A 136 11.61 -13.06 14.12
N LEU A 137 11.36 -12.04 13.29
CA LEU A 137 10.12 -11.25 13.31
C LEU A 137 8.91 -12.04 12.78
N ALA A 138 9.13 -13.09 11.98
CA ALA A 138 8.06 -13.89 11.39
C ALA A 138 7.17 -14.59 12.42
N GLY A 139 7.72 -14.99 13.57
CA GLY A 139 6.98 -15.63 14.66
C GLY A 139 6.35 -14.66 15.64
N ARG A 140 6.67 -13.35 15.55
CA ARG A 140 6.13 -12.33 16.44
C ARG A 140 4.77 -11.83 15.95
N SER A 141 4.00 -11.25 16.87
CA SER A 141 2.76 -10.55 16.51
C SER A 141 3.04 -9.43 15.50
N VAL A 142 2.08 -9.19 14.61
CA VAL A 142 2.20 -8.18 13.55
C VAL A 142 2.54 -6.82 14.15
N ASN A 143 3.72 -6.30 13.83
CA ASN A 143 4.25 -4.99 14.23
C ASN A 143 4.42 -4.76 15.75
N GLU A 144 4.03 -5.71 16.61
CA GLU A 144 4.09 -5.56 18.06
C GLU A 144 5.55 -5.48 18.54
N GLY A 145 5.91 -4.33 19.12
CA GLY A 145 7.26 -4.05 19.60
C GLY A 145 8.31 -4.00 18.50
N PHE A 146 7.94 -3.76 17.25
CA PHE A 146 8.87 -3.48 16.16
C PHE A 146 9.33 -2.03 16.26
N SER A 147 10.59 -1.76 15.91
CA SER A 147 11.08 -0.41 15.68
C SER A 147 10.38 0.24 14.47
N GLY A 148 10.45 1.56 14.34
CA GLY A 148 9.85 2.26 13.19
C GLY A 148 10.34 1.71 11.85
N GLY A 149 11.64 1.49 11.71
CA GLY A 149 12.24 0.91 10.51
C GLY A 149 11.79 -0.53 10.25
N GLU A 150 11.67 -1.36 11.28
CA GLU A 150 11.15 -2.72 11.16
C GLU A 150 9.68 -2.74 10.72
N LYS A 151 8.84 -1.84 11.27
CA LYS A 151 7.44 -1.69 10.87
C LYS A 151 7.32 -1.34 9.39
N LYS A 152 8.11 -0.37 8.91
CA LYS A 152 8.07 0.02 7.50
C LYS A 152 8.62 -1.05 6.56
N ARG A 153 9.72 -1.70 6.92
CA ARG A 153 10.22 -2.88 6.16
C ARG A 153 9.18 -4.00 6.13
N ASN A 154 8.45 -4.19 7.24
CA ASN A 154 7.39 -5.18 7.30
C ASN A 154 6.20 -4.83 6.38
N GLU A 155 5.83 -3.57 6.21
CA GLU A 155 4.81 -3.17 5.22
C GLU A 155 5.25 -3.47 3.78
N ILE A 156 6.51 -3.17 3.43
CA ILE A 156 7.03 -3.53 2.09
C ILE A 156 7.15 -5.05 1.92
N PHE A 157 7.45 -5.78 2.99
CA PHE A 157 7.36 -7.24 2.98
C PHE A 157 5.93 -7.74 2.71
N GLN A 158 4.92 -7.16 3.36
CA GLN A 158 3.51 -7.48 3.09
C GLN A 158 3.16 -7.17 1.63
N MET A 159 3.58 -6.02 1.10
CA MET A 159 3.42 -5.67 -0.31
C MET A 159 4.08 -6.72 -1.22
N ALA A 160 5.30 -7.17 -0.90
CA ALA A 160 6.01 -8.20 -1.65
C ALA A 160 5.27 -9.55 -1.65
N MET A 161 4.65 -9.93 -0.52
CA MET A 161 3.88 -11.17 -0.39
C MET A 161 2.56 -11.13 -1.14
N LEU A 162 1.90 -9.97 -1.14
CA LEU A 162 0.57 -9.79 -1.74
C LEU A 162 0.63 -9.43 -3.24
N GLU A 163 1.76 -8.98 -3.74
CA GLU A 163 1.96 -8.62 -5.15
C GLU A 163 0.78 -7.79 -5.72
N PRO A 164 0.55 -6.59 -5.18
CA PRO A 164 -0.56 -5.74 -5.63
C PRO A 164 -0.30 -5.18 -7.03
N THR A 165 -1.37 -4.84 -7.75
CA THR A 165 -1.27 -4.12 -9.02
C THR A 165 -1.11 -2.62 -8.82
N LEU A 166 -1.70 -2.06 -7.75
CA LEU A 166 -1.51 -0.66 -7.34
C LEU A 166 -1.15 -0.58 -5.86
N SER A 167 0.01 -0.04 -5.57
CA SER A 167 0.47 0.24 -4.21
C SER A 167 0.37 1.73 -3.90
N ILE A 168 -0.18 2.07 -2.74
CA ILE A 168 -0.20 3.43 -2.21
C ILE A 168 0.73 3.45 -1.01
N LEU A 169 1.78 4.27 -1.07
CA LEU A 169 2.77 4.46 -0.02
C LEU A 169 2.53 5.82 0.63
N ASP A 170 1.84 5.84 1.77
CA ASP A 170 1.45 7.07 2.45
C ASP A 170 2.46 7.40 3.56
N GLU A 171 3.32 8.41 3.29
CA GLU A 171 4.39 8.87 4.19
C GLU A 171 5.24 7.72 4.77
N THR A 172 5.57 6.75 3.92
CA THR A 172 6.31 5.53 4.30
C THR A 172 7.72 5.83 4.81
N ASP A 173 8.24 6.99 4.52
CA ASP A 173 9.55 7.51 4.93
C ASP A 173 9.52 8.28 6.26
N SER A 174 8.35 8.55 6.82
CA SER A 174 8.22 9.30 8.08
C SER A 174 8.90 8.58 9.25
N GLY A 175 9.83 9.28 9.92
CA GLY A 175 10.56 8.75 11.08
C GLY A 175 11.61 7.69 10.77
N LEU A 176 11.98 7.48 9.51
CA LEU A 176 13.04 6.58 9.11
C LEU A 176 14.42 7.28 9.10
N ASP A 177 15.43 6.54 9.51
CA ASP A 177 16.80 6.89 9.19
C ASP A 177 17.13 6.62 7.71
N VAL A 178 18.30 7.06 7.25
CA VAL A 178 18.72 6.99 5.86
C VAL A 178 18.81 5.54 5.37
N ASP A 179 19.28 4.63 6.22
CA ASP A 179 19.48 3.22 5.84
C ASP A 179 18.12 2.50 5.73
N ALA A 180 17.21 2.72 6.67
CA ALA A 180 15.87 2.16 6.60
C ALA A 180 15.10 2.70 5.37
N MET A 181 15.23 3.99 5.07
CA MET A 181 14.64 4.61 3.87
C MET A 181 15.19 3.99 2.58
N ARG A 182 16.51 3.77 2.51
CA ARG A 182 17.14 3.10 1.36
C ARG A 182 16.59 1.69 1.15
N ILE A 183 16.49 0.89 2.20
CA ILE A 183 15.95 -0.49 2.12
C ILE A 183 14.49 -0.48 1.65
N VAL A 184 13.67 0.43 2.16
CA VAL A 184 12.27 0.61 1.72
C VAL A 184 12.22 0.96 0.24
N ALA A 185 12.98 1.96 -0.20
CA ALA A 185 13.00 2.40 -1.60
C ALA A 185 13.50 1.28 -2.55
N GLU A 186 14.57 0.57 -2.18
CA GLU A 186 15.06 -0.58 -2.94
C GLU A 186 14.03 -1.71 -3.00
N GLY A 187 13.33 -1.99 -1.89
CA GLY A 187 12.25 -2.97 -1.84
C GLY A 187 11.13 -2.61 -2.82
N VAL A 188 10.66 -1.37 -2.80
CA VAL A 188 9.65 -0.87 -3.75
C VAL A 188 10.15 -1.00 -5.19
N ASN A 189 11.39 -0.59 -5.48
CA ASN A 189 11.94 -0.67 -6.84
C ASN A 189 12.09 -2.11 -7.35
N LYS A 190 12.46 -3.06 -6.48
CA LYS A 190 12.54 -4.50 -6.84
C LYS A 190 11.19 -5.13 -7.14
N LEU A 191 10.09 -4.53 -6.64
CA LEU A 191 8.73 -5.03 -6.84
C LEU A 191 8.02 -4.38 -8.03
N LYS A 192 8.61 -3.35 -8.65
CA LYS A 192 8.06 -2.71 -9.84
C LYS A 192 8.11 -3.64 -11.04
N THR A 193 7.01 -3.73 -11.76
CA THR A 193 6.89 -4.39 -13.07
C THR A 193 6.15 -3.46 -14.04
N PRO A 194 6.13 -3.75 -15.35
CA PRO A 194 5.34 -2.97 -16.30
C PRO A 194 3.82 -2.96 -16.02
N GLU A 195 3.33 -3.94 -15.25
CA GLU A 195 1.91 -4.11 -14.92
C GLU A 195 1.56 -3.54 -13.53
N THR A 196 2.57 -3.18 -12.72
CA THR A 196 2.34 -2.67 -11.36
C THR A 196 2.58 -1.18 -11.30
N SER A 197 1.70 -0.45 -10.60
CA SER A 197 1.79 0.98 -10.42
C SER A 197 1.92 1.36 -8.95
N CYS A 198 2.42 2.57 -8.71
CA CYS A 198 2.66 3.03 -7.35
C CYS A 198 2.28 4.51 -7.20
N ILE A 199 1.56 4.84 -6.14
CA ILE A 199 1.39 6.20 -5.64
C ILE A 199 2.33 6.36 -4.44
N VAL A 200 3.17 7.37 -4.47
CA VAL A 200 4.05 7.72 -3.36
C VAL A 200 3.65 9.08 -2.83
N ILE A 201 3.15 9.12 -1.61
CA ILE A 201 2.85 10.35 -0.88
C ILE A 201 4.01 10.59 0.08
N THR A 202 4.72 11.68 -0.09
CA THR A 202 5.86 12.04 0.75
C THR A 202 6.09 13.55 0.76
N HIS A 203 6.76 14.01 1.81
CA HIS A 203 7.29 15.36 1.93
C HIS A 203 8.82 15.42 1.72
N TYR A 204 9.46 14.27 1.49
CA TYR A 204 10.92 14.16 1.43
C TYR A 204 11.40 13.86 0.00
N ASP A 205 12.11 14.80 -0.58
CA ASP A 205 12.71 14.66 -1.91
C ASP A 205 13.64 13.44 -2.00
N ARG A 206 14.32 13.10 -0.89
CA ARG A 206 15.26 11.97 -0.84
C ARG A 206 14.60 10.63 -1.18
N LEU A 207 13.37 10.35 -0.72
CA LEU A 207 12.66 9.13 -1.09
C LEU A 207 12.34 9.15 -2.59
N LEU A 208 11.93 10.29 -3.14
CA LEU A 208 11.62 10.44 -4.55
C LEU A 208 12.84 10.26 -5.45
N GLU A 209 14.01 10.74 -5.02
CA GLU A 209 15.28 10.50 -5.73
C GLU A 209 15.61 9.01 -5.84
N MET A 210 15.28 8.21 -4.81
CA MET A 210 15.53 6.77 -4.78
C MET A 210 14.47 5.98 -5.58
N ILE A 211 13.19 6.36 -5.49
CA ILE A 211 12.08 5.64 -6.17
C ILE A 211 11.93 6.09 -7.63
N ARG A 212 12.30 7.33 -7.96
CA ARG A 212 12.25 7.94 -9.30
C ARG A 212 10.85 7.84 -9.93
N PRO A 213 9.88 8.58 -9.43
CA PRO A 213 8.54 8.63 -10.00
C PRO A 213 8.57 9.23 -11.42
N ALA A 214 7.66 8.74 -12.27
CA ALA A 214 7.51 9.24 -13.64
C ALA A 214 6.68 10.53 -13.69
N VAL A 215 5.77 10.73 -12.72
CA VAL A 215 4.83 11.85 -12.67
C VAL A 215 4.82 12.47 -11.28
N PHE A 216 4.79 13.79 -11.23
CA PHE A 216 4.62 14.57 -10.00
C PHE A 216 3.27 15.30 -10.04
N THR A 217 2.49 15.12 -8.97
CA THR A 217 1.22 15.83 -8.76
C THR A 217 1.32 16.66 -7.47
N ILE A 218 1.01 17.93 -7.56
CA ILE A 218 1.09 18.90 -6.46
C ILE A 218 -0.32 19.30 -6.03
#